data_03c4c9ddbc308a94fb6ef0aec71b6b10
#
_entry.id   03c4c9ddbc308a94fb6ef0aec71b6b10
#
_cell.length_a   1.000
_cell.length_b   1.000
_cell.length_c   1.000
_cell.angle_alpha   90.00
_cell.angle_beta   90.00
_cell.angle_gamma   90.00
#
_symmetry.space_group_name_H-M   'P 1'
#
loop_
_entity.id
_entity.type
_entity.pdbx_description
1 polymer ?
#
loop_
_entity_poly.entity_id
_entity_poly.type
_entity_poly.pdbx_seq_one_letter_code
_entity_poly.pdbx_strand_id
1 'polypeptide(L)'
;LFAQQANSNNKANTGKYVLVIHGGAGTLNKSQFTPALEAKYKSGLDSALMVGNAILEKGGTALDAVEATVKVLENNPLFNAGKGAVFTSEGVNELDAAIMDGKTLAAGSIAGVRTIKNPITAARAVMEKSEHVLLSGRGAEAFAQEQGLEIVDPSYFFTPERWKGLQRAKESDSLDKVKKTSQIALSNDAYQQRRKDKYGTVGAVALDTHGNLAAATSTGGMTNKKWGRIGDAPIIGSGTYANNNTVAISCTGWGEYFLRLVMAKSISDRMEFGGQSLALASETLVMKELPALGGDGGLIAVDKNGNIALPFCTDGMYRGFVKKEKQGAAIVKDILIFK
;
A
#
# COMPACT_ATOMS: atom_id res chain seq x y z
N LEU A 1 32.17 -29.88 -12.32
CA LEU A 1 31.53 -30.43 -11.12
C LEU A 1 31.86 -29.53 -9.93
N PHE A 2 31.08 -28.46 -9.72
CA PHE A 2 31.05 -27.74 -8.46
C PHE A 2 29.65 -27.93 -7.87
N ALA A 3 29.54 -28.87 -6.93
CA ALA A 3 28.38 -29.03 -6.10
C ALA A 3 28.40 -27.86 -5.08
N GLN A 4 27.57 -26.82 -5.28
CA GLN A 4 27.25 -25.87 -4.23
C GLN A 4 26.38 -26.59 -3.20
N GLN A 5 26.94 -26.87 -2.03
CA GLN A 5 26.21 -27.26 -0.86
C GLN A 5 25.25 -26.10 -0.49
N ALA A 6 23.95 -26.33 -0.64
CA ALA A 6 22.94 -25.46 -0.09
C ALA A 6 23.02 -25.54 1.45
N ASN A 7 23.70 -24.60 2.07
CA ASN A 7 23.60 -24.36 3.50
C ASN A 7 22.17 -23.88 3.79
N SER A 8 21.30 -24.79 4.19
CA SER A 8 20.03 -24.47 4.83
C SER A 8 20.32 -23.91 6.22
N ASN A 9 20.67 -22.62 6.30
CA ASN A 9 20.67 -21.87 7.55
C ASN A 9 19.21 -21.79 8.02
N ASN A 10 18.76 -22.78 8.78
CA ASN A 10 17.58 -22.66 9.63
C ASN A 10 17.90 -21.56 10.67
N LYS A 11 17.59 -20.30 10.35
CA LYS A 11 17.64 -19.22 11.34
C LYS A 11 16.72 -19.64 12.49
N ALA A 12 17.29 -19.76 13.69
CA ALA A 12 16.52 -20.09 14.88
C ALA A 12 15.35 -19.12 15.04
N ASN A 13 14.18 -19.65 15.37
CA ASN A 13 12.99 -18.83 15.68
C ASN A 13 13.33 -17.91 16.86
N THR A 14 13.55 -16.64 16.59
CA THR A 14 13.96 -15.63 17.59
C THR A 14 12.78 -15.18 18.45
N GLY A 15 11.54 -15.50 18.04
CA GLY A 15 10.32 -14.97 18.63
C GLY A 15 10.12 -13.46 18.37
N LYS A 16 11.02 -12.84 17.60
CA LYS A 16 10.92 -11.45 17.16
C LYS A 16 10.11 -11.37 15.86
N TYR A 17 9.15 -10.46 15.82
CA TYR A 17 8.43 -10.12 14.60
C TYR A 17 7.97 -8.68 14.59
N VAL A 18 7.68 -8.15 13.41
CA VAL A 18 7.15 -6.81 13.21
C VAL A 18 6.08 -6.86 12.11
N LEU A 19 4.96 -6.19 12.33
CA LEU A 19 3.96 -5.90 11.33
C LEU A 19 3.69 -4.41 11.33
N VAL A 20 3.77 -3.78 10.16
CA VAL A 20 3.47 -2.35 9.97
C VAL A 20 2.42 -2.22 8.87
N ILE A 21 1.45 -1.33 9.08
CA ILE A 21 0.36 -1.10 8.12
C ILE A 21 0.17 0.37 7.82
N HIS A 22 -0.40 0.66 6.65
CA HIS A 22 -1.01 1.95 6.35
C HIS A 22 -2.40 1.81 5.70
N GLY A 23 -3.23 2.80 5.96
CA GLY A 23 -4.56 2.95 5.37
C GLY A 23 -4.62 4.13 4.38
N GLY A 24 -3.46 4.66 3.96
CA GLY A 24 -3.35 5.79 3.03
C GLY A 24 -2.74 7.03 3.63
N ALA A 25 -2.02 7.80 2.80
CA ALA A 25 -1.57 9.15 3.08
C ALA A 25 -2.40 10.15 2.28
N GLY A 26 -2.57 11.38 2.81
CA GLY A 26 -3.31 12.43 2.11
C GLY A 26 -3.50 13.67 2.94
N THR A 27 -4.34 14.57 2.44
CA THR A 27 -4.74 15.78 3.17
C THR A 27 -5.79 15.43 4.22
N LEU A 28 -5.32 15.02 5.38
CA LEU A 28 -6.15 14.70 6.53
C LEU A 28 -6.27 15.94 7.42
N ASN A 29 -7.25 16.80 7.12
CA ASN A 29 -7.47 17.99 7.93
C ASN A 29 -8.03 17.60 9.30
N LYS A 30 -7.20 17.72 10.35
CA LYS A 30 -7.54 17.36 11.71
C LYS A 30 -8.83 18.07 12.21
N SER A 31 -9.09 19.30 11.74
CA SER A 31 -10.30 20.04 12.13
C SER A 31 -11.60 19.44 11.56
N GLN A 32 -11.52 18.60 10.53
CA GLN A 32 -12.67 17.90 9.94
C GLN A 32 -12.88 16.50 10.54
N PHE A 33 -11.97 16.04 11.38
CA PHE A 33 -12.08 14.75 12.06
C PHE A 33 -12.88 14.92 13.37
N THR A 34 -14.08 14.37 13.39
CA THR A 34 -14.77 14.18 14.67
C THR A 34 -14.12 13.04 15.45
N PRO A 35 -14.18 13.04 16.79
CA PRO A 35 -13.67 11.92 17.61
C PRO A 35 -14.25 10.57 17.19
N ALA A 36 -15.53 10.54 16.79
CA ALA A 36 -16.19 9.33 16.32
C ALA A 36 -15.63 8.82 14.98
N LEU A 37 -15.27 9.71 14.05
CA LEU A 37 -14.65 9.34 12.77
C LEU A 37 -13.22 8.83 12.98
N GLU A 38 -12.45 9.51 13.84
CA GLU A 38 -11.10 9.06 14.20
C GLU A 38 -11.10 7.66 14.82
N ALA A 39 -12.05 7.41 15.76
CA ALA A 39 -12.23 6.11 16.40
C ALA A 39 -12.56 5.01 15.36
N LYS A 40 -13.39 5.29 14.35
CA LYS A 40 -13.71 4.34 13.27
C LYS A 40 -12.47 3.96 12.47
N TYR A 41 -11.64 4.93 12.06
CA TYR A 41 -10.40 4.64 11.33
C TYR A 41 -9.41 3.87 12.20
N LYS A 42 -9.22 4.25 13.46
CA LYS A 42 -8.35 3.53 14.40
C LYS A 42 -8.82 2.09 14.62
N SER A 43 -10.12 1.87 14.78
CA SER A 43 -10.69 0.52 14.91
C SER A 43 -10.49 -0.32 13.66
N GLY A 44 -10.64 0.27 12.46
CA GLY A 44 -10.36 -0.44 11.20
C GLY A 44 -8.90 -0.85 11.06
N LEU A 45 -7.97 0.03 11.41
CA LEU A 45 -6.53 -0.30 11.43
C LEU A 45 -6.21 -1.35 12.49
N ASP A 46 -6.79 -1.23 13.68
CA ASP A 46 -6.58 -2.19 14.77
C ASP A 46 -7.03 -3.60 14.37
N SER A 47 -8.21 -3.71 13.76
CA SER A 47 -8.73 -4.99 13.27
C SER A 47 -7.77 -5.64 12.27
N ALA A 48 -7.22 -4.87 11.34
CA ALA A 48 -6.26 -5.37 10.36
C ALA A 48 -4.93 -5.80 11.02
N LEU A 49 -4.40 -4.97 11.92
CA LEU A 49 -3.18 -5.29 12.69
C LEU A 49 -3.33 -6.58 13.48
N MET A 50 -4.46 -6.77 14.17
CA MET A 50 -4.65 -7.93 15.03
C MET A 50 -4.76 -9.24 14.26
N VAL A 51 -5.31 -9.23 13.03
CA VAL A 51 -5.34 -10.40 12.16
C VAL A 51 -3.93 -10.84 11.76
N GLY A 52 -3.11 -9.91 11.27
CA GLY A 52 -1.72 -10.24 10.90
C GLY A 52 -0.84 -10.58 12.11
N ASN A 53 -1.05 -9.88 13.24
CA ASN A 53 -0.37 -10.19 14.50
C ASN A 53 -0.62 -11.63 14.94
N ALA A 54 -1.87 -12.09 14.89
CA ALA A 54 -2.22 -13.46 15.30
C ALA A 54 -1.53 -14.52 14.44
N ILE A 55 -1.24 -14.25 13.19
CA ILE A 55 -0.47 -15.12 12.29
C ILE A 55 0.99 -15.17 12.73
N LEU A 56 1.63 -14.01 12.88
CA LEU A 56 3.04 -13.90 13.26
C LEU A 56 3.31 -14.46 14.67
N GLU A 57 2.41 -14.25 15.61
CA GLU A 57 2.51 -14.75 16.97
C GLU A 57 2.51 -16.27 17.05
N LYS A 58 1.77 -16.94 16.13
CA LYS A 58 1.76 -18.40 15.97
C LYS A 58 2.92 -18.94 15.14
N GLY A 59 3.85 -18.08 14.72
CA GLY A 59 5.00 -18.47 13.88
C GLY A 59 4.68 -18.60 12.40
N GLY A 60 3.55 -18.03 11.93
CA GLY A 60 3.21 -17.97 10.52
C GLY A 60 4.13 -17.04 9.74
N THR A 61 4.07 -17.08 8.41
CA THR A 61 4.97 -16.34 7.52
C THR A 61 4.63 -14.85 7.43
N ALA A 62 5.63 -14.03 7.14
CA ALA A 62 5.43 -12.61 6.82
C ALA A 62 4.44 -12.44 5.65
N LEU A 63 4.55 -13.31 4.64
CA LEU A 63 3.69 -13.30 3.46
C LEU A 63 2.21 -13.52 3.82
N ASP A 64 1.90 -14.52 4.65
CA ASP A 64 0.53 -14.79 5.11
C ASP A 64 -0.01 -13.62 5.96
N ALA A 65 0.84 -13.03 6.79
CA ALA A 65 0.46 -11.92 7.65
C ALA A 65 0.11 -10.66 6.84
N VAL A 66 0.92 -10.28 5.83
CA VAL A 66 0.64 -9.09 5.02
C VAL A 66 -0.59 -9.27 4.14
N GLU A 67 -0.78 -10.47 3.53
CA GLU A 67 -1.99 -10.76 2.75
C GLU A 67 -3.25 -10.66 3.61
N ALA A 68 -3.29 -11.38 4.73
CA ALA A 68 -4.45 -11.39 5.62
C ALA A 68 -4.78 -9.99 6.15
N THR A 69 -3.77 -9.20 6.48
CA THR A 69 -3.90 -7.81 6.93
C THR A 69 -4.51 -6.92 5.85
N VAL A 70 -3.95 -6.96 4.62
CA VAL A 70 -4.45 -6.15 3.51
C VAL A 70 -5.87 -6.57 3.12
N LYS A 71 -6.20 -7.86 3.17
CA LYS A 71 -7.55 -8.36 2.93
C LYS A 71 -8.59 -7.77 3.89
N VAL A 72 -8.25 -7.58 5.17
CA VAL A 72 -9.13 -6.88 6.13
C VAL A 72 -9.34 -5.42 5.72
N LEU A 73 -8.28 -4.73 5.26
CA LEU A 73 -8.37 -3.35 4.79
C LEU A 73 -9.17 -3.23 3.49
N GLU A 74 -9.04 -4.17 2.55
CA GLU A 74 -9.84 -4.25 1.32
C GLU A 74 -11.34 -4.45 1.59
N ASN A 75 -11.69 -5.19 2.65
CA ASN A 75 -13.08 -5.42 3.04
C ASN A 75 -13.70 -4.25 3.82
N ASN A 76 -12.90 -3.24 4.19
CA ASN A 76 -13.35 -2.10 4.97
C ASN A 76 -13.60 -0.87 4.07
N PRO A 77 -14.85 -0.37 3.95
CA PRO A 77 -15.20 0.74 3.05
C PRO A 77 -14.55 2.08 3.40
N LEU A 78 -13.91 2.20 4.55
CA LEU A 78 -13.22 3.44 4.96
C LEU A 78 -11.95 3.69 4.14
N PHE A 79 -11.26 2.64 3.68
CA PHE A 79 -9.98 2.74 2.99
C PHE A 79 -10.12 2.63 1.47
N ASN A 80 -9.22 3.25 0.72
CA ASN A 80 -9.24 3.22 -0.74
C ASN A 80 -8.57 1.94 -1.28
N ALA A 81 -9.22 0.81 -1.09
CA ALA A 81 -8.88 -0.49 -1.64
C ALA A 81 -10.11 -1.38 -1.57
N GLY A 82 -10.26 -2.36 -2.46
CA GLY A 82 -11.40 -3.28 -2.45
C GLY A 82 -12.74 -2.54 -2.34
N LYS A 83 -13.52 -2.85 -1.29
CA LYS A 83 -14.87 -2.30 -1.06
C LYS A 83 -14.91 -0.77 -0.93
N GLY A 84 -13.82 -0.14 -0.49
CA GLY A 84 -13.73 1.31 -0.35
C GLY A 84 -13.05 2.02 -1.51
N ALA A 85 -12.83 1.33 -2.62
CA ALA A 85 -12.12 1.87 -3.78
C ALA A 85 -12.82 3.09 -4.38
N VAL A 86 -12.03 4.03 -4.85
CA VAL A 86 -12.51 5.22 -5.57
C VAL A 86 -12.97 4.86 -6.99
N PHE A 87 -13.68 5.78 -7.63
CA PHE A 87 -14.20 5.61 -8.98
C PHE A 87 -13.32 6.26 -10.04
N THR A 88 -13.26 5.62 -11.22
CA THR A 88 -12.71 6.19 -12.45
C THR A 88 -13.60 7.31 -12.98
N SER A 89 -13.13 8.03 -13.98
CA SER A 89 -13.94 9.04 -14.69
C SER A 89 -15.18 8.47 -15.37
N GLU A 90 -15.19 7.18 -15.66
CA GLU A 90 -16.32 6.45 -16.26
C GLU A 90 -17.35 5.99 -15.21
N GLY A 91 -17.05 6.18 -13.90
CA GLY A 91 -17.94 5.79 -12.81
C GLY A 91 -17.87 4.30 -12.46
N VAL A 92 -16.74 3.66 -12.74
CA VAL A 92 -16.47 2.27 -12.34
C VAL A 92 -15.31 2.21 -11.34
N ASN A 93 -15.24 1.14 -10.55
CA ASN A 93 -14.09 0.89 -9.69
C ASN A 93 -13.08 0.01 -10.44
N GLU A 94 -11.80 0.38 -10.39
CA GLU A 94 -10.68 -0.41 -10.91
C GLU A 94 -9.65 -0.56 -9.81
N LEU A 95 -9.26 -1.80 -9.56
CA LEU A 95 -8.46 -2.20 -8.41
C LEU A 95 -7.09 -2.69 -8.85
N ASP A 96 -6.07 -2.36 -8.07
CA ASP A 96 -4.69 -2.75 -8.30
C ASP A 96 -4.14 -3.33 -6.98
N ALA A 97 -3.29 -4.37 -7.05
CA ALA A 97 -2.60 -4.91 -5.89
C ALA A 97 -1.28 -5.57 -6.26
N ALA A 98 -0.35 -5.61 -5.32
CA ALA A 98 0.90 -6.34 -5.41
C ALA A 98 1.29 -6.96 -4.07
N ILE A 99 2.00 -8.09 -4.15
CA ILE A 99 2.61 -8.77 -3.01
C ILE A 99 4.01 -9.26 -3.40
N MET A 100 4.95 -9.24 -2.46
CA MET A 100 6.31 -9.69 -2.71
C MET A 100 6.89 -10.40 -1.49
N ASP A 101 7.55 -11.55 -1.76
CA ASP A 101 8.34 -12.30 -0.79
C ASP A 101 9.79 -11.84 -0.81
N GLY A 102 10.28 -11.34 0.31
CA GLY A 102 11.66 -10.87 0.44
C GLY A 102 12.71 -11.96 0.44
N LYS A 103 12.33 -13.22 0.69
CA LYS A 103 13.25 -14.36 0.74
C LYS A 103 13.66 -14.84 -0.65
N THR A 104 12.68 -14.97 -1.53
CA THR A 104 12.87 -15.52 -2.88
C THR A 104 12.87 -14.45 -3.97
N LEU A 105 12.46 -13.23 -3.63
CA LEU A 105 12.12 -12.13 -4.54
C LEU A 105 10.94 -12.46 -5.47
N ALA A 106 10.20 -13.53 -5.20
CA ALA A 106 8.97 -13.83 -5.91
C ALA A 106 7.94 -12.71 -5.66
N ALA A 107 7.24 -12.33 -6.70
CA ALA A 107 6.26 -11.26 -6.63
C ALA A 107 5.07 -11.56 -7.55
N GLY A 108 3.91 -11.04 -7.17
CA GLY A 108 2.72 -11.09 -7.99
C GLY A 108 1.93 -9.80 -7.90
N SER A 109 1.34 -9.40 -9.02
CA SER A 109 0.60 -8.16 -9.14
C SER A 109 -0.61 -8.33 -10.04
N ILE A 110 -1.65 -7.56 -9.76
CA ILE A 110 -2.79 -7.38 -10.66
C ILE A 110 -3.11 -5.90 -10.80
N ALA A 111 -3.64 -5.50 -11.96
CA ALA A 111 -4.00 -4.11 -12.23
C ALA A 111 -5.29 -3.99 -13.05
N GLY A 112 -6.08 -2.96 -12.76
CA GLY A 112 -7.28 -2.60 -13.52
C GLY A 112 -8.40 -3.63 -13.46
N VAL A 113 -8.51 -4.41 -12.38
CA VAL A 113 -9.57 -5.42 -12.21
C VAL A 113 -10.81 -4.82 -11.58
N ARG A 114 -12.00 -5.38 -11.90
CA ARG A 114 -13.30 -4.82 -11.52
C ARG A 114 -14.21 -5.80 -10.77
N THR A 115 -13.85 -7.08 -10.74
CA THR A 115 -14.72 -8.15 -10.22
C THR A 115 -14.09 -9.00 -9.14
N ILE A 116 -12.78 -8.89 -8.92
CA ILE A 116 -12.07 -9.67 -7.90
C ILE A 116 -12.31 -9.05 -6.53
N LYS A 117 -12.97 -9.75 -5.61
CA LYS A 117 -13.34 -9.24 -4.29
C LYS A 117 -12.15 -8.76 -3.48
N ASN A 118 -11.10 -9.57 -3.42
CA ASN A 118 -9.86 -9.26 -2.73
C ASN A 118 -8.67 -9.29 -3.70
N PRO A 119 -8.33 -8.14 -4.29
CA PRO A 119 -7.20 -8.01 -5.21
C PRO A 119 -5.89 -8.58 -4.69
N ILE A 120 -5.59 -8.43 -3.41
CA ILE A 120 -4.33 -8.92 -2.83
C ILE A 120 -4.21 -10.44 -2.89
N THR A 121 -5.31 -11.18 -2.73
CA THR A 121 -5.31 -12.64 -2.86
C THR A 121 -5.04 -13.08 -4.30
N ALA A 122 -5.54 -12.32 -5.28
CA ALA A 122 -5.24 -12.58 -6.69
C ALA A 122 -3.79 -12.26 -7.04
N ALA A 123 -3.23 -11.16 -6.50
CA ALA A 123 -1.81 -10.86 -6.64
C ALA A 123 -0.93 -12.00 -6.08
N ARG A 124 -1.29 -12.57 -4.93
CA ARG A 124 -0.61 -13.75 -4.38
C ARG A 124 -0.76 -14.98 -5.29
N ALA A 125 -1.94 -15.23 -5.81
CA ALA A 125 -2.16 -16.33 -6.74
C ALA A 125 -1.32 -16.19 -8.02
N VAL A 126 -1.14 -14.97 -8.56
CA VAL A 126 -0.23 -14.71 -9.68
C VAL A 126 1.20 -15.12 -9.31
N MET A 127 1.69 -14.74 -8.13
CA MET A 127 3.04 -15.09 -7.67
C MET A 127 3.24 -16.60 -7.52
N GLU A 128 2.25 -17.32 -6.99
CA GLU A 128 2.43 -18.71 -6.59
C GLU A 128 1.98 -19.73 -7.65
N LYS A 129 1.10 -19.33 -8.59
CA LYS A 129 0.40 -20.26 -9.49
C LYS A 129 0.52 -19.90 -10.96
N SER A 130 1.35 -18.89 -11.31
CA SER A 130 1.62 -18.54 -12.69
C SER A 130 3.12 -18.32 -12.91
N GLU A 131 3.54 -18.30 -14.17
CA GLU A 131 4.88 -17.91 -14.60
C GLU A 131 5.04 -16.38 -14.75
N HIS A 132 3.96 -15.63 -14.57
CA HIS A 132 3.92 -14.19 -14.74
C HIS A 132 4.05 -13.46 -13.40
N VAL A 133 4.49 -12.21 -13.45
CA VAL A 133 4.55 -11.33 -12.28
C VAL A 133 3.38 -10.37 -12.24
N LEU A 134 2.88 -9.91 -13.38
CA LEU A 134 1.80 -8.92 -13.46
C LEU A 134 0.76 -9.32 -14.50
N LEU A 135 -0.49 -9.43 -14.07
CA LEU A 135 -1.65 -9.61 -14.93
C LEU A 135 -2.57 -8.38 -14.85
N SER A 136 -3.35 -8.10 -15.88
CA SER A 136 -4.24 -6.93 -15.91
C SER A 136 -5.61 -7.18 -16.50
N GLY A 137 -6.58 -6.36 -16.10
CA GLY A 137 -7.93 -6.31 -16.64
C GLY A 137 -8.61 -7.67 -16.71
N ARG A 138 -9.32 -7.93 -17.82
CA ARG A 138 -10.08 -9.18 -18.02
C ARG A 138 -9.21 -10.44 -17.98
N GLY A 139 -7.94 -10.36 -18.37
CA GLY A 139 -7.02 -11.50 -18.27
C GLY A 139 -6.75 -11.89 -16.82
N ALA A 140 -6.52 -10.90 -15.94
CA ALA A 140 -6.37 -11.14 -14.52
C ALA A 140 -7.65 -11.67 -13.86
N GLU A 141 -8.82 -11.21 -14.29
CA GLU A 141 -10.12 -11.70 -13.81
C GLU A 141 -10.38 -13.14 -14.21
N ALA A 142 -10.07 -13.50 -15.47
CA ALA A 142 -10.17 -14.88 -15.97
C ALA A 142 -9.23 -15.81 -15.17
N PHE A 143 -7.97 -15.41 -14.97
CA PHE A 143 -7.03 -16.15 -14.14
C PHE A 143 -7.56 -16.33 -12.70
N ALA A 144 -8.08 -15.27 -12.08
CA ALA A 144 -8.64 -15.36 -10.73
C ALA A 144 -9.80 -16.34 -10.64
N GLN A 145 -10.66 -16.35 -11.65
CA GLN A 145 -11.78 -17.31 -11.75
C GLN A 145 -11.27 -18.75 -11.91
N GLU A 146 -10.28 -19.00 -12.76
CA GLU A 146 -9.65 -20.32 -12.92
C GLU A 146 -9.00 -20.81 -11.62
N GLN A 147 -8.46 -19.89 -10.82
CA GLN A 147 -7.87 -20.21 -9.51
C GLN A 147 -8.92 -20.36 -8.39
N GLY A 148 -10.23 -20.25 -8.69
CA GLY A 148 -11.31 -20.39 -7.71
C GLY A 148 -11.40 -19.25 -6.71
N LEU A 149 -10.90 -18.04 -7.06
CA LEU A 149 -10.98 -16.87 -6.20
C LEU A 149 -12.40 -16.28 -6.24
N GLU A 150 -12.76 -15.55 -5.19
CA GLU A 150 -14.09 -14.96 -5.04
C GLU A 150 -14.29 -13.80 -6.02
N ILE A 151 -15.19 -13.99 -6.99
CA ILE A 151 -15.60 -13.00 -7.97
C ILE A 151 -16.93 -12.40 -7.52
N VAL A 152 -17.07 -11.08 -7.60
CA VAL A 152 -18.25 -10.33 -7.19
C VAL A 152 -18.76 -9.46 -8.33
N ASP A 153 -20.06 -9.11 -8.29
CA ASP A 153 -20.59 -8.08 -9.16
C ASP A 153 -19.91 -6.73 -8.85
N PRO A 154 -19.59 -5.90 -9.86
CA PRO A 154 -18.93 -4.60 -9.64
C PRO A 154 -19.66 -3.68 -8.66
N SER A 155 -20.99 -3.81 -8.51
CA SER A 155 -21.76 -3.04 -7.51
C SER A 155 -21.35 -3.31 -6.06
N TYR A 156 -20.65 -4.43 -5.80
CA TYR A 156 -20.07 -4.72 -4.48
C TYR A 156 -19.14 -3.60 -3.99
N PHE A 157 -18.41 -2.94 -4.90
CA PHE A 157 -17.43 -1.90 -4.56
C PHE A 157 -18.05 -0.51 -4.44
N PHE A 158 -19.33 -0.35 -4.79
CA PHE A 158 -20.01 0.93 -4.69
C PHE A 158 -20.14 1.39 -3.24
N THR A 159 -19.70 2.63 -2.97
CA THR A 159 -20.01 3.34 -1.71
C THR A 159 -20.49 4.76 -2.00
N PRO A 160 -21.53 5.25 -1.30
CA PRO A 160 -22.06 6.61 -1.52
C PRO A 160 -21.01 7.69 -1.33
N GLU A 161 -20.09 7.52 -0.38
CA GLU A 161 -19.02 8.47 -0.07
C GLU A 161 -18.05 8.61 -1.22
N ARG A 162 -17.60 7.49 -1.81
CA ARG A 162 -16.68 7.50 -2.96
C ARG A 162 -17.35 8.02 -4.21
N TRP A 163 -18.64 7.73 -4.39
CA TRP A 163 -19.42 8.30 -5.48
C TRP A 163 -19.53 9.83 -5.38
N LYS A 164 -19.86 10.36 -4.19
CA LYS A 164 -19.84 11.81 -3.94
C LYS A 164 -18.46 12.42 -4.20
N GLY A 165 -17.38 11.71 -3.84
CA GLY A 165 -16.01 12.12 -4.15
C GLY A 165 -15.77 12.27 -5.66
N LEU A 166 -16.24 11.32 -6.48
CA LEU A 166 -16.16 11.42 -7.93
C LEU A 166 -16.92 12.64 -8.47
N GLN A 167 -18.16 12.90 -7.97
CA GLN A 167 -18.95 14.06 -8.43
C GLN A 167 -18.21 15.37 -8.15
N ARG A 168 -17.70 15.56 -6.92
CA ARG A 168 -16.88 16.73 -6.57
C ARG A 168 -15.65 16.87 -7.46
N ALA A 169 -14.95 15.77 -7.77
CA ALA A 169 -13.77 15.81 -8.63
C ALA A 169 -14.12 16.22 -10.07
N LYS A 170 -15.24 15.73 -10.62
CA LYS A 170 -15.74 16.13 -11.95
C LYS A 170 -16.16 17.60 -12.02
N GLU A 171 -16.86 18.09 -10.99
CA GLU A 171 -17.24 19.51 -10.88
C GLU A 171 -16.00 20.41 -10.83
N SER A 172 -15.00 20.05 -10.02
CA SER A 172 -13.73 20.77 -9.95
C SER A 172 -13.04 20.83 -11.32
N ASP A 173 -12.92 19.70 -12.02
CA ASP A 173 -12.30 19.64 -13.36
C ASP A 173 -13.04 20.50 -14.39
N SER A 174 -14.37 20.61 -14.29
CA SER A 174 -15.18 21.44 -15.18
C SER A 174 -14.97 22.95 -14.94
N LEU A 175 -14.93 23.36 -13.66
CA LEU A 175 -14.63 24.74 -13.31
C LEU A 175 -13.24 25.18 -13.78
N ASP A 176 -12.29 24.27 -13.80
CA ASP A 176 -10.93 24.51 -14.27
C ASP A 176 -10.81 24.72 -15.76
N LYS A 177 -11.57 23.97 -16.54
CA LYS A 177 -11.65 24.17 -17.99
C LYS A 177 -12.17 25.56 -18.29
N VAL A 178 -13.23 26.00 -17.61
CA VAL A 178 -13.79 27.36 -17.77
C VAL A 178 -12.75 28.43 -17.41
N LYS A 179 -12.04 28.30 -16.27
CA LYS A 179 -11.03 29.25 -15.84
C LYS A 179 -9.82 29.33 -16.76
N LYS A 180 -9.34 28.19 -17.29
CA LYS A 180 -8.25 28.15 -18.29
C LYS A 180 -8.63 28.88 -19.57
N THR A 181 -9.87 28.75 -20.01
CA THR A 181 -10.38 29.46 -21.20
C THR A 181 -10.50 30.97 -20.94
N SER A 182 -10.65 31.39 -19.68
CA SER A 182 -10.80 32.79 -19.28
C SER A 182 -9.49 33.49 -18.91
N GLN A 183 -8.31 32.91 -19.16
CA GLN A 183 -6.97 33.43 -18.79
C GLN A 183 -6.80 33.81 -17.30
N ILE A 184 -7.64 33.32 -16.40
CA ILE A 184 -7.52 33.57 -14.97
C ILE A 184 -6.50 32.61 -14.38
N ALA A 185 -5.38 33.15 -13.88
CA ALA A 185 -4.37 32.37 -13.18
C ALA A 185 -5.00 31.66 -11.96
N LEU A 186 -4.82 30.35 -11.86
CA LEU A 186 -5.24 29.62 -10.67
C LEU A 186 -4.32 29.97 -9.52
N SER A 187 -4.88 30.35 -8.37
CA SER A 187 -4.10 30.46 -7.15
C SER A 187 -3.52 29.09 -6.75
N ASN A 188 -2.34 29.09 -6.14
CA ASN A 188 -1.74 27.87 -5.58
C ASN A 188 -2.72 27.13 -4.65
N ASP A 189 -3.59 27.84 -3.94
CA ASP A 189 -4.60 27.28 -3.03
C ASP A 189 -5.64 26.41 -3.78
N ALA A 190 -6.11 26.86 -4.94
CA ALA A 190 -7.05 26.08 -5.76
C ALA A 190 -6.41 24.80 -6.31
N TYR A 191 -5.12 24.86 -6.66
CA TYR A 191 -4.34 23.68 -7.06
C TYR A 191 -4.14 22.71 -5.88
N GLN A 192 -3.82 23.22 -4.70
CA GLN A 192 -3.69 22.43 -3.47
C GLN A 192 -5.03 21.84 -3.01
N GLN A 193 -6.14 22.59 -3.13
CA GLN A 193 -7.49 22.10 -2.79
C GLN A 193 -7.88 20.87 -3.61
N ARG A 194 -7.44 20.74 -4.87
CA ARG A 194 -7.68 19.60 -5.75
C ARG A 194 -6.97 18.32 -5.34
N ARG A 195 -5.88 18.47 -4.59
CA ARG A 195 -5.09 17.33 -4.09
C ARG A 195 -5.79 16.63 -2.93
N LYS A 196 -6.76 17.32 -2.28
CA LYS A 196 -7.31 16.90 -0.99
C LYS A 196 -8.12 15.61 -0.99
N ASP A 197 -8.74 15.23 -2.11
CA ASP A 197 -9.64 14.06 -2.17
C ASP A 197 -9.12 12.92 -3.06
N LYS A 198 -7.87 12.95 -3.51
CA LYS A 198 -7.44 12.13 -4.64
C LYS A 198 -6.82 10.79 -4.28
N TYR A 199 -6.28 10.62 -3.07
CA TYR A 199 -5.39 9.49 -2.78
C TYR A 199 -5.86 8.68 -1.60
N GLY A 200 -5.30 7.54 -1.51
CA GLY A 200 -5.34 6.55 -0.47
C GLY A 200 -4.93 5.23 -1.07
N THR A 201 -4.28 4.43 -0.33
CA THR A 201 -3.78 3.10 -0.69
C THR A 201 -3.65 2.37 0.61
N VAL A 202 -3.91 1.09 0.67
CA VAL A 202 -3.64 0.29 1.86
C VAL A 202 -2.41 -0.56 1.66
N GLY A 203 -1.70 -0.86 2.74
CA GLY A 203 -0.57 -1.77 2.65
C GLY A 203 -0.13 -2.32 3.98
N ALA A 204 0.66 -3.37 3.90
CA ALA A 204 1.27 -4.02 5.05
C ALA A 204 2.68 -4.49 4.69
N VAL A 205 3.60 -4.38 5.64
CA VAL A 205 4.94 -4.96 5.57
C VAL A 205 5.21 -5.72 6.85
N ALA A 206 5.88 -6.87 6.76
CA ALA A 206 6.15 -7.70 7.91
C ALA A 206 7.57 -8.27 7.90
N LEU A 207 8.09 -8.49 9.12
CA LEU A 207 9.23 -9.35 9.43
C LEU A 207 8.69 -10.47 10.30
N ASP A 208 8.83 -11.73 9.88
CA ASP A 208 8.40 -12.89 10.66
C ASP A 208 9.47 -13.40 11.63
N THR A 209 9.08 -14.36 12.47
CA THR A 209 9.96 -14.97 13.48
C THR A 209 11.13 -15.75 12.87
N HIS A 210 11.11 -16.03 11.57
CA HIS A 210 12.17 -16.70 10.81
C HIS A 210 13.12 -15.72 10.13
N GLY A 211 12.86 -14.38 10.29
CA GLY A 211 13.66 -13.32 9.69
C GLY A 211 13.36 -13.11 8.20
N ASN A 212 12.19 -13.51 7.72
CA ASN A 212 11.75 -13.23 6.36
C ASN A 212 10.90 -11.95 6.32
N LEU A 213 11.07 -11.20 5.25
CA LEU A 213 10.35 -9.96 4.95
C LEU A 213 9.29 -10.20 3.87
N ALA A 214 8.16 -9.52 3.99
CA ALA A 214 7.16 -9.47 2.93
C ALA A 214 6.51 -8.08 2.87
N ALA A 215 6.04 -7.69 1.68
CA ALA A 215 5.30 -6.47 1.44
C ALA A 215 4.03 -6.74 0.62
N ALA A 216 2.95 -6.02 0.92
CA ALA A 216 1.70 -6.07 0.20
C ALA A 216 1.08 -4.68 0.12
N THR A 217 0.55 -4.32 -1.05
CA THR A 217 -0.11 -3.03 -1.31
C THR A 217 -1.36 -3.27 -2.14
N SER A 218 -2.46 -2.55 -1.84
CA SER A 218 -3.71 -2.62 -2.60
C SER A 218 -4.38 -1.26 -2.68
N THR A 219 -5.02 -0.95 -3.83
CA THR A 219 -5.60 0.38 -4.07
C THR A 219 -6.73 0.36 -5.11
N GLY A 220 -7.64 1.34 -5.02
CA GLY A 220 -8.51 1.76 -6.10
C GLY A 220 -7.88 2.83 -7.01
N GLY A 221 -6.65 3.23 -6.74
CA GLY A 221 -5.95 4.30 -7.46
C GLY A 221 -6.41 5.70 -7.08
N MET A 222 -6.50 6.59 -8.07
CA MET A 222 -6.86 7.99 -7.92
C MET A 222 -8.33 8.23 -8.32
N THR A 223 -9.06 9.01 -7.54
CA THR A 223 -10.42 9.47 -7.88
C THR A 223 -10.42 10.17 -9.23
N ASN A 224 -11.40 9.84 -10.08
CA ASN A 224 -11.56 10.39 -11.42
C ASN A 224 -10.38 10.07 -12.37
N LYS A 225 -9.64 8.97 -12.11
CA LYS A 225 -8.60 8.47 -13.02
C LYS A 225 -9.18 8.13 -14.39
N LYS A 226 -8.38 8.30 -15.44
CA LYS A 226 -8.79 8.15 -16.84
C LYS A 226 -7.87 7.17 -17.58
N TRP A 227 -8.35 6.65 -18.72
CA TRP A 227 -7.55 5.91 -19.69
C TRP A 227 -6.85 4.67 -19.13
N GLY A 228 -7.47 4.01 -18.14
CA GLY A 228 -6.86 2.84 -17.51
C GLY A 228 -5.60 3.17 -16.68
N ARG A 229 -5.55 4.37 -16.07
CA ARG A 229 -4.39 4.79 -15.26
C ARG A 229 -4.08 3.79 -14.17
N ILE A 230 -2.86 3.33 -14.14
CA ILE A 230 -2.26 2.49 -13.11
C ILE A 230 -1.25 3.36 -12.35
N GLY A 231 -1.29 3.30 -11.01
CA GLY A 231 -0.33 3.96 -10.13
C GLY A 231 0.87 3.08 -9.79
N ASP A 232 1.54 3.44 -8.70
CA ASP A 232 2.72 2.75 -8.19
C ASP A 232 2.41 1.42 -7.50
N ALA A 233 1.22 1.27 -6.90
CA ALA A 233 0.89 0.16 -6.01
C ALA A 233 1.14 -1.23 -6.64
N PRO A 234 0.73 -1.54 -7.89
CA PRO A 234 0.97 -2.85 -8.49
C PRO A 234 2.36 -2.98 -9.13
N ILE A 235 3.19 -1.94 -9.10
CA ILE A 235 4.52 -1.94 -9.74
C ILE A 235 5.60 -2.27 -8.72
N ILE A 236 6.15 -3.48 -8.84
CA ILE A 236 7.24 -3.95 -7.99
C ILE A 236 8.46 -3.01 -8.11
N GLY A 237 8.97 -2.59 -6.96
CA GLY A 237 10.05 -1.60 -6.88
C GLY A 237 9.56 -0.15 -6.74
N SER A 238 8.33 0.16 -7.15
CA SER A 238 7.77 1.51 -7.02
C SER A 238 6.87 1.65 -5.79
N GLY A 239 5.74 0.95 -5.75
CA GLY A 239 4.80 0.99 -4.62
C GLY A 239 4.95 -0.15 -3.63
N THR A 240 5.52 -1.27 -4.07
CA THR A 240 5.66 -2.51 -3.29
C THR A 240 7.04 -3.11 -3.52
N TYR A 241 7.77 -3.42 -2.46
CA TYR A 241 9.06 -4.11 -2.57
C TYR A 241 9.39 -4.86 -1.28
N ALA A 242 10.02 -6.03 -1.41
CA ALA A 242 10.59 -6.77 -0.27
C ALA A 242 11.88 -7.49 -0.67
N ASN A 243 12.89 -7.40 0.20
CA ASN A 243 14.16 -8.11 0.06
C ASN A 243 14.74 -8.39 1.45
N ASN A 244 14.97 -9.66 1.79
CA ASN A 244 15.51 -10.09 3.08
C ASN A 244 16.89 -9.51 3.39
N ASN A 245 17.63 -9.04 2.40
CA ASN A 245 18.93 -8.39 2.61
C ASN A 245 18.80 -6.95 3.08
N THR A 246 17.65 -6.30 2.84
CA THR A 246 17.44 -4.88 3.09
C THR A 246 16.15 -4.60 3.85
N VAL A 247 14.99 -4.55 3.16
CA VAL A 247 13.76 -3.91 3.65
C VAL A 247 12.52 -4.45 2.96
N ALA A 248 11.36 -4.40 3.63
CA ALA A 248 10.03 -4.49 3.03
C ALA A 248 9.36 -3.10 3.09
N ILE A 249 8.75 -2.66 1.97
CA ILE A 249 8.18 -1.32 1.78
C ILE A 249 6.81 -1.42 1.10
N SER A 250 5.85 -0.62 1.59
CA SER A 250 4.59 -0.32 0.93
C SER A 250 4.37 1.20 0.92
N CYS A 251 4.08 1.76 -0.26
CA CYS A 251 3.97 3.19 -0.50
C CYS A 251 2.51 3.63 -0.64
N THR A 252 2.26 4.92 -0.41
CA THR A 252 0.96 5.56 -0.58
C THR A 252 1.14 7.05 -0.88
N GLY A 253 0.45 7.56 -1.88
CA GLY A 253 0.55 8.97 -2.29
C GLY A 253 0.23 9.18 -3.76
N TRP A 254 0.87 10.18 -4.37
CA TRP A 254 0.70 10.46 -5.79
C TRP A 254 1.59 9.53 -6.64
N GLY A 255 1.00 8.43 -7.10
CA GLY A 255 1.70 7.30 -7.73
C GLY A 255 2.65 7.64 -8.86
N GLU A 256 2.36 8.68 -9.65
CA GLU A 256 3.21 9.14 -10.76
C GLU A 256 4.63 9.52 -10.32
N TYR A 257 4.77 10.07 -9.12
CA TYR A 257 6.08 10.44 -8.58
C TYR A 257 6.79 9.24 -7.95
N PHE A 258 6.03 8.33 -7.33
CA PHE A 258 6.57 7.08 -6.81
C PHE A 258 7.10 6.18 -7.92
N LEU A 259 6.39 6.12 -9.07
CA LEU A 259 6.84 5.45 -10.28
C LEU A 259 8.15 6.05 -10.82
N ARG A 260 8.21 7.38 -10.96
CA ARG A 260 9.39 8.08 -11.49
C ARG A 260 10.63 7.95 -10.62
N LEU A 261 10.44 7.86 -9.30
CA LEU A 261 11.53 7.66 -8.34
C LEU A 261 11.88 6.18 -8.13
N VAL A 262 11.07 5.24 -8.66
CA VAL A 262 11.16 3.81 -8.34
C VAL A 262 11.28 3.65 -6.81
N MET A 263 10.40 4.32 -6.08
CA MET A 263 10.54 4.74 -4.69
C MET A 263 11.01 3.62 -3.76
N ALA A 264 10.32 2.48 -3.76
CA ALA A 264 10.60 1.39 -2.84
C ALA A 264 11.97 0.75 -3.11
N LYS A 265 12.32 0.53 -4.39
CA LYS A 265 13.62 -0.05 -4.77
C LYS A 265 14.77 0.93 -4.51
N SER A 266 14.56 2.23 -4.78
CA SER A 266 15.58 3.26 -4.51
C SER A 266 15.97 3.34 -3.03
N ILE A 267 15.03 3.12 -2.10
CA ILE A 267 15.35 3.02 -0.67
C ILE A 267 16.19 1.78 -0.39
N SER A 268 15.79 0.62 -0.92
CA SER A 268 16.54 -0.63 -0.77
C SER A 268 17.96 -0.49 -1.32
N ASP A 269 18.15 0.15 -2.48
CA ASP A 269 19.46 0.36 -3.10
C ASP A 269 20.38 1.28 -2.28
N ARG A 270 19.81 2.35 -1.70
CA ARG A 270 20.57 3.23 -0.77
C ARG A 270 21.03 2.48 0.47
N MET A 271 20.24 1.52 0.96
CA MET A 271 20.64 0.67 2.07
C MET A 271 21.70 -0.33 1.64
N GLU A 272 21.51 -1.02 0.52
CA GLU A 272 22.36 -2.12 0.05
C GLU A 272 23.72 -1.64 -0.47
N PHE A 273 23.70 -0.67 -1.37
CA PHE A 273 24.90 -0.17 -2.05
C PHE A 273 25.44 1.11 -1.43
N GLY A 274 24.58 1.93 -0.84
CA GLY A 274 24.96 3.19 -0.21
C GLY A 274 25.25 3.09 1.29
N GLY A 275 25.00 1.93 1.92
CA GLY A 275 25.24 1.72 3.35
C GLY A 275 24.37 2.59 4.27
N GLN A 276 23.29 3.20 3.74
CA GLN A 276 22.43 4.07 4.53
C GLN A 276 21.52 3.27 5.47
N SER A 277 21.20 3.87 6.61
CA SER A 277 20.15 3.31 7.47
C SER A 277 18.77 3.46 6.80
N LEU A 278 17.82 2.60 7.19
CA LEU A 278 16.42 2.70 6.74
C LEU A 278 15.83 4.11 6.95
N ALA A 279 16.07 4.70 8.13
CA ALA A 279 15.58 6.03 8.46
C ALA A 279 16.12 7.08 7.48
N LEU A 280 17.46 7.14 7.29
CA LEU A 280 18.09 8.13 6.40
C LEU A 280 17.62 7.96 4.93
N ALA A 281 17.61 6.74 4.42
CA ALA A 281 17.22 6.45 3.04
C ALA A 281 15.75 6.84 2.79
N SER A 282 14.84 6.43 3.67
CA SER A 282 13.41 6.69 3.52
C SER A 282 13.05 8.17 3.73
N GLU A 283 13.63 8.83 4.76
CA GLU A 283 13.41 10.26 4.99
C GLU A 283 13.94 11.14 3.84
N THR A 284 15.10 10.79 3.30
CA THR A 284 15.67 11.55 2.18
C THR A 284 14.74 11.51 0.97
N LEU A 285 14.24 10.33 0.60
CA LEU A 285 13.35 10.20 -0.55
C LEU A 285 11.99 10.84 -0.30
N VAL A 286 11.36 10.56 0.84
CA VAL A 286 9.99 11.01 1.11
C VAL A 286 9.91 12.48 1.51
N MET A 287 10.88 12.99 2.30
CA MET A 287 10.80 14.34 2.85
C MET A 287 11.55 15.39 2.02
N LYS A 288 12.44 14.97 1.11
CA LYS A 288 13.24 15.88 0.30
C LYS A 288 13.00 15.69 -1.21
N GLU A 289 13.27 14.51 -1.75
CA GLU A 289 13.26 14.29 -3.20
C GLU A 289 11.84 14.25 -3.78
N LEU A 290 10.90 13.59 -3.09
CA LEU A 290 9.51 13.53 -3.51
C LEU A 290 8.87 14.94 -3.60
N PRO A 291 8.94 15.80 -2.56
CA PRO A 291 8.43 17.17 -2.65
C PRO A 291 9.18 18.04 -3.67
N ALA A 292 10.48 17.86 -3.85
CA ALA A 292 11.26 18.60 -4.85
C ALA A 292 10.78 18.34 -6.28
N LEU A 293 10.23 17.15 -6.57
CA LEU A 293 9.59 16.84 -7.84
C LEU A 293 8.13 17.33 -7.93
N GLY A 294 7.56 17.82 -6.83
CA GLY A 294 6.16 18.23 -6.74
C GLY A 294 5.21 17.10 -6.30
N GLY A 295 5.74 15.96 -5.87
CA GLY A 295 4.98 14.83 -5.34
C GLY A 295 4.67 14.96 -3.86
N ASP A 296 3.73 14.14 -3.38
CA ASP A 296 3.43 13.98 -1.97
C ASP A 296 2.98 12.55 -1.66
N GLY A 297 3.08 12.18 -0.40
CA GLY A 297 2.73 10.86 0.08
C GLY A 297 3.57 10.43 1.27
N GLY A 298 3.65 9.13 1.45
CA GLY A 298 4.43 8.48 2.48
C GLY A 298 4.60 7.00 2.21
N LEU A 299 5.21 6.31 3.14
CA LEU A 299 5.39 4.87 3.08
C LEU A 299 5.49 4.28 4.48
N ILE A 300 5.34 2.98 4.53
CA ILE A 300 5.71 2.16 5.67
C ILE A 300 6.85 1.24 5.27
N ALA A 301 7.79 1.01 6.19
CA ALA A 301 8.90 0.13 5.95
C ALA A 301 9.34 -0.60 7.22
N VAL A 302 9.85 -1.83 7.05
CA VAL A 302 10.54 -2.60 8.08
C VAL A 302 11.79 -3.24 7.48
N ASP A 303 12.95 -3.06 8.13
CA ASP A 303 14.19 -3.69 7.70
C ASP A 303 14.37 -5.09 8.30
N LYS A 304 15.41 -5.79 7.85
CA LYS A 304 15.80 -7.13 8.33
C LYS A 304 16.13 -7.19 9.83
N ASN A 305 16.39 -6.04 10.46
CA ASN A 305 16.67 -5.93 11.87
C ASN A 305 15.42 -5.57 12.69
N GLY A 306 14.26 -5.36 12.03
CA GLY A 306 13.00 -4.97 12.64
C GLY A 306 12.93 -3.49 13.02
N ASN A 307 13.77 -2.64 12.43
CA ASN A 307 13.62 -1.20 12.50
C ASN A 307 12.46 -0.77 11.62
N ILE A 308 11.64 0.15 12.11
CA ILE A 308 10.45 0.67 11.44
C ILE A 308 10.71 2.09 10.94
N ALA A 309 10.26 2.41 9.74
CA ALA A 309 10.19 3.79 9.23
C ALA A 309 8.80 4.09 8.69
N LEU A 310 8.27 5.28 9.01
CA LEU A 310 6.92 5.74 8.68
C LEU A 310 6.92 7.17 8.13
N PRO A 311 7.85 7.57 7.24
CA PRO A 311 7.95 8.93 6.75
C PRO A 311 6.76 9.28 5.84
N PHE A 312 6.25 10.52 5.97
CA PHE A 312 5.25 11.08 5.07
C PHE A 312 5.34 12.61 5.04
N CYS A 313 5.13 13.20 3.87
CA CYS A 313 5.16 14.64 3.64
C CYS A 313 3.77 15.27 3.44
N THR A 314 2.71 14.49 3.60
CA THR A 314 1.30 14.96 3.64
C THR A 314 0.88 15.45 5.02
N ASP A 315 -0.36 15.94 5.17
CA ASP A 315 -0.89 16.41 6.47
C ASP A 315 -1.11 15.24 7.45
N GLY A 316 -1.35 14.03 6.94
CA GLY A 316 -1.52 12.83 7.75
C GLY A 316 -1.35 11.55 6.94
N MET A 317 -1.16 10.46 7.66
CA MET A 317 -1.13 9.10 7.13
C MET A 317 -1.75 8.16 8.16
N TYR A 318 -2.78 7.42 7.77
CA TYR A 318 -3.32 6.33 8.57
C TYR A 318 -2.27 5.23 8.65
N ARG A 319 -1.76 4.92 9.84
CA ARG A 319 -0.70 3.96 10.03
C ARG A 319 -0.74 3.32 11.40
N GLY A 320 -0.14 2.14 11.51
CA GLY A 320 0.01 1.46 12.77
C GLY A 320 1.04 0.35 12.70
N PHE A 321 1.47 -0.12 13.84
CA PHE A 321 2.38 -1.27 13.91
C PHE A 321 2.12 -2.13 15.15
N VAL A 322 2.57 -3.38 15.05
CA VAL A 322 2.75 -4.31 16.16
C VAL A 322 4.17 -4.86 16.09
N LYS A 323 4.85 -4.87 17.22
CA LYS A 323 6.22 -5.36 17.33
C LYS A 323 6.39 -6.23 18.56
N LYS A 324 7.10 -7.34 18.40
CA LYS A 324 7.56 -8.22 19.48
C LYS A 324 9.07 -8.41 19.36
N GLU A 325 9.82 -8.08 20.39
CA GLU A 325 11.29 -8.06 20.33
C GLU A 325 11.93 -9.44 20.50
N LYS A 326 11.27 -10.34 21.23
CA LYS A 326 11.74 -11.72 21.48
C LYS A 326 10.60 -12.58 22.01
N GLN A 327 10.78 -13.89 22.01
CA GLN A 327 9.85 -14.80 22.63
C GLN A 327 9.59 -14.44 24.10
N GLY A 328 8.32 -14.46 24.53
CA GLY A 328 7.90 -14.11 25.90
C GLY A 328 7.84 -12.60 26.20
N ALA A 329 8.33 -11.73 25.32
CA ALA A 329 8.15 -10.29 25.47
C ALA A 329 6.69 -9.87 25.20
N ALA A 330 6.25 -8.80 25.87
CA ALA A 330 4.99 -8.13 25.52
C ALA A 330 5.07 -7.52 24.11
N ILE A 331 3.94 -7.45 23.45
CA ILE A 331 3.83 -6.73 22.16
C ILE A 331 3.79 -5.22 22.43
N VAL A 332 4.43 -4.46 21.53
CA VAL A 332 4.27 -3.01 21.44
C VAL A 332 3.39 -2.71 20.24
N LYS A 333 2.32 -1.96 20.45
CA LYS A 333 1.36 -1.59 19.40
C LYS A 333 1.08 -0.10 19.44
N ASP A 334 1.01 0.53 18.27
CA ASP A 334 0.56 1.92 18.14
C ASP A 334 -0.23 2.12 16.86
N ILE A 335 -1.18 3.05 16.88
CA ILE A 335 -2.04 3.44 15.75
C ILE A 335 -2.11 4.96 15.68
N LEU A 336 -1.62 5.51 14.58
CA LEU A 336 -1.41 6.93 14.35
C LEU A 336 -2.15 7.40 13.09
N ILE A 337 -2.60 8.64 13.07
CA ILE A 337 -3.24 9.27 11.90
C ILE A 337 -2.54 10.57 11.53
N PHE A 338 -2.32 11.44 12.49
CA PHE A 338 -1.70 12.75 12.29
C PHE A 338 -0.20 12.77 12.64
N LYS A 339 0.47 13.87 12.32
CA LYS A 339 1.84 14.17 12.79
C LYS A 339 1.88 14.36 14.29
#